data_c031809f4a58e63d74a608a5834d2bce
#
_entry.id   c031809f4a58e63d74a608a5834d2bce
#
_cell.length_a   1.000
_cell.length_b   1.000
_cell.length_c   1.000
_cell.angle_alpha   90.00
_cell.angle_beta   90.00
_cell.angle_gamma   90.00
#
_symmetry.space_group_name_H-M   'P 1'
#
loop_
_entity.id
_entity.type
_entity.pdbx_description
1 polymer ?
#
loop_
_entity_poly.entity_id
_entity_poly.type
_entity_poly.pdbx_seq_one_letter_code
_entity_poly.pdbx_strand_id
1 'polypeptide(L)'
;MNTSSLAKKEFEASGKKQDHYKRILNALKVIGEGHAKAIGKKCELEYHQVSRRMKELESLGKVIVDRIEKTKEYTTKVSIYKLA
;
A
#
# COMPACT_ATOMS: atom_id res chain seq x y z
N MET A 1 26.41 6.78 -20.55
CA MET A 1 25.36 7.75 -20.29
C MET A 1 24.00 7.28 -20.74
N ASN A 2 23.86 6.84 -21.98
CA ASN A 2 22.58 6.35 -22.47
C ASN A 2 22.13 5.07 -21.74
N THR A 3 23.08 4.23 -21.38
CA THR A 3 22.78 3.02 -20.61
C THR A 3 22.27 3.39 -19.23
N SER A 4 22.82 4.44 -18.65
CA SER A 4 22.38 4.94 -17.35
C SER A 4 20.96 5.49 -17.41
N SER A 5 20.61 6.16 -18.51
CA SER A 5 19.26 6.69 -18.70
C SER A 5 18.23 5.57 -18.84
N LEU A 6 18.57 4.51 -19.57
CA LEU A 6 17.69 3.35 -19.72
C LEU A 6 17.53 2.61 -18.39
N ALA A 7 18.63 2.40 -17.68
CA ALA A 7 18.60 1.77 -16.37
C ALA A 7 17.80 2.59 -15.39
N LYS A 8 17.93 3.91 -15.46
CA LYS A 8 17.16 4.82 -14.63
C LYS A 8 15.67 4.74 -14.93
N LYS A 9 15.31 4.63 -16.20
CA LYS A 9 13.93 4.52 -16.62
C LYS A 9 13.28 3.22 -16.13
N GLU A 10 14.00 2.11 -16.26
CA GLU A 10 13.57 0.82 -15.73
C GLU A 10 13.46 0.86 -14.20
N PHE A 11 14.42 1.49 -13.57
CA PHE A 11 14.45 1.68 -12.14
C PHE A 11 13.25 2.51 -11.67
N GLU A 12 12.90 3.56 -12.40
CA GLU A 12 11.75 4.39 -12.06
C GLU A 12 10.44 3.61 -12.16
N ALA A 13 10.30 2.76 -13.16
CA ALA A 13 9.13 1.91 -13.29
C ALA A 13 9.01 0.95 -12.11
N SER A 14 10.12 0.34 -11.70
CA SER A 14 10.18 -0.48 -10.50
C SER A 14 10.09 0.38 -9.23
N GLY A 15 10.67 1.58 -9.29
CA GLY A 15 10.71 2.51 -8.18
C GLY A 15 9.35 3.03 -7.75
N LYS A 16 8.43 3.24 -8.68
CA LYS A 16 7.06 3.65 -8.34
C LYS A 16 6.38 2.62 -7.45
N LYS A 17 6.55 1.36 -7.78
CA LYS A 17 5.99 0.27 -7.00
C LYS A 17 6.62 0.22 -5.60
N GLN A 18 7.95 0.34 -5.53
CA GLN A 18 8.68 0.36 -4.27
C GLN A 18 8.32 1.61 -3.44
N ASP A 19 8.12 2.75 -4.10
CA ASP A 19 7.71 3.97 -3.43
C ASP A 19 6.33 3.81 -2.81
N HIS A 20 5.40 3.20 -3.53
CA HIS A 20 4.07 2.91 -3.01
C HIS A 20 4.16 1.99 -1.79
N TYR A 21 4.99 0.97 -1.83
CA TYR A 21 5.21 0.07 -0.71
C TYR A 21 5.71 0.84 0.52
N LYS A 22 6.72 1.68 0.33
CA LYS A 22 7.28 2.48 1.42
C LYS A 22 6.23 3.40 2.03
N ARG A 23 5.46 4.08 1.19
CA ARG A 23 4.41 5.00 1.65
C ARG A 23 3.36 4.26 2.47
N ILE A 24 2.91 3.12 1.97
CA ILE A 24 1.90 2.31 2.65
C ILE A 24 2.44 1.78 3.98
N LEU A 25 3.64 1.23 3.99
CA LEU A 25 4.25 0.70 5.20
C LEU A 25 4.47 1.79 6.25
N ASN A 26 4.92 2.98 5.81
CA ASN A 26 5.07 4.12 6.70
C ASN A 26 3.73 4.58 7.27
N ALA A 27 2.70 4.63 6.43
CA ALA A 27 1.36 4.99 6.87
C ALA A 27 0.85 4.02 7.93
N LEU A 28 1.02 2.72 7.71
CA LEU A 28 0.64 1.70 8.69
C LEU A 28 1.43 1.82 9.98
N LYS A 29 2.71 2.16 9.87
CA LYS A 29 3.56 2.36 11.04
C LYS A 29 3.06 3.52 11.90
N VAL A 30 2.54 4.57 11.26
CA VAL A 30 2.03 5.76 11.95
C VAL A 30 0.65 5.50 12.56
N ILE A 31 -0.27 4.91 11.78
CA ILE A 31 -1.66 4.71 12.23
C ILE A 31 -1.87 3.38 12.96
N GLY A 32 -0.91 2.46 12.86
CA GLY A 32 -0.97 1.15 13.50
C GLY A 32 -1.73 0.12 12.68
N GLU A 33 -2.96 0.43 12.29
CA GLU A 33 -3.80 -0.43 11.47
C GLU A 33 -4.81 0.41 10.70
N GLY A 34 -5.36 -0.14 9.63
CA GLY A 34 -6.39 0.55 8.86
C GLY A 34 -6.78 -0.19 7.61
N HIS A 35 -7.90 0.23 7.00
CA HIS A 35 -8.31 -0.29 5.71
C HIS A 35 -7.64 0.52 4.59
N ALA A 36 -7.76 0.00 3.36
CA ALA A 36 -7.06 0.58 2.21
C ALA A 36 -7.35 2.07 2.00
N LYS A 37 -8.58 2.50 2.20
CA LYS A 37 -8.96 3.91 2.04
C LYS A 37 -8.30 4.81 3.07
N ALA A 38 -8.27 4.37 4.34
CA ALA A 38 -7.62 5.13 5.40
C ALA A 38 -6.12 5.22 5.17
N ILE A 39 -5.51 4.12 4.73
CA ILE A 39 -4.10 4.07 4.38
C ILE A 39 -3.82 5.01 3.21
N GLY A 40 -4.69 4.97 2.19
CA GLY A 40 -4.56 5.84 1.02
C GLY A 40 -4.61 7.32 1.37
N LYS A 41 -5.52 7.71 2.25
CA LYS A 41 -5.61 9.10 2.73
C LYS A 41 -4.32 9.51 3.43
N LYS A 42 -3.75 8.62 4.22
CA LYS A 42 -2.54 8.93 4.98
C LYS A 42 -1.32 9.07 4.07
N CYS A 43 -1.20 8.23 3.04
CA CYS A 43 -0.05 8.24 2.16
C CYS A 43 -0.30 8.93 0.81
N GLU A 44 -1.45 9.58 0.67
CA GLU A 44 -1.83 10.33 -0.55
C GLU A 44 -1.88 9.46 -1.81
N LEU A 45 -2.41 8.25 -1.65
CA LEU A 45 -2.63 7.32 -2.76
C LEU A 45 -4.13 7.05 -2.92
N GLU A 46 -4.53 6.72 -4.13
CA GLU A 46 -5.91 6.36 -4.38
C GLU A 46 -6.21 4.96 -3.85
N TYR A 47 -7.47 4.75 -3.48
CA TYR A 47 -7.93 3.49 -2.90
C TYR A 47 -7.51 2.27 -3.71
N HIS A 48 -7.74 2.29 -5.02
CA HIS A 48 -7.42 1.11 -5.85
C HIS A 48 -5.92 0.84 -5.96
N GLN A 49 -5.10 1.90 -5.88
CA GLN A 49 -3.65 1.74 -5.86
C GLN A 49 -3.21 1.05 -4.57
N VAL A 50 -3.74 1.52 -3.44
CA VAL A 50 -3.43 0.93 -2.13
C VAL A 50 -3.90 -0.52 -2.09
N SER A 51 -5.14 -0.78 -2.50
CA SER A 51 -5.71 -2.13 -2.48
C SER A 51 -4.86 -3.12 -3.26
N ARG A 52 -4.40 -2.72 -4.44
CA ARG A 52 -3.52 -3.56 -5.27
C ARG A 52 -2.20 -3.83 -4.56
N ARG A 53 -1.58 -2.80 -4.00
CA ARG A 53 -0.29 -2.95 -3.31
C ARG A 53 -0.42 -3.74 -2.02
N MET A 54 -1.55 -3.62 -1.33
CA MET A 54 -1.77 -4.38 -0.09
C MET A 54 -1.76 -5.88 -0.35
N LYS A 55 -2.36 -6.34 -1.44
CA LYS A 55 -2.34 -7.75 -1.80
C LYS A 55 -0.92 -8.24 -2.05
N GLU A 56 -0.11 -7.42 -2.73
CA GLU A 56 1.28 -7.74 -2.99
C GLU A 56 2.09 -7.78 -1.70
N LEU A 57 1.90 -6.79 -0.82
CA LEU A 57 2.60 -6.73 0.46
C LEU A 57 2.21 -7.88 1.37
N GLU A 58 0.95 -8.31 1.32
CA GLU A 58 0.49 -9.48 2.06
C GLU A 58 1.20 -10.74 1.56
N SER A 59 1.30 -10.90 0.24
CA SER A 59 2.03 -12.02 -0.36
C SER A 59 3.51 -12.03 0.03
N LEU A 60 4.09 -10.84 0.20
CA LEU A 60 5.48 -10.71 0.61
C LEU A 60 5.68 -10.86 2.12
N GLY A 61 4.61 -11.01 2.87
CA GLY A 61 4.68 -11.14 4.32
C GLY A 61 4.97 -9.85 5.06
N LYS A 62 4.78 -8.71 4.40
CA LYS A 62 5.03 -7.39 5.00
C LYS A 62 3.84 -6.86 5.79
N VAL A 63 2.64 -7.24 5.39
CA VAL A 63 1.40 -6.86 6.07
C VAL A 63 0.50 -8.07 6.22
N ILE A 64 -0.42 -8.01 7.17
CA ILE A 64 -1.41 -9.06 7.38
C ILE A 64 -2.78 -8.41 7.51
N VAL A 65 -3.82 -9.19 7.25
CA VAL A 65 -5.20 -8.78 7.50
C VAL A 65 -5.47 -9.14 8.96
N ASP A 66 -5.63 -8.11 9.79
CA ASP A 66 -5.90 -8.31 11.21
C ASP A 66 -7.33 -8.80 11.45
N ARG A 67 -8.27 -8.14 10.77
CA ARG A 67 -9.69 -8.47 10.88
C ARG A 67 -10.46 -7.85 9.72
N ILE A 68 -11.71 -8.25 9.59
CA ILE A 68 -12.62 -7.66 8.61
C ILE A 68 -13.70 -6.90 9.38
N GLU A 69 -13.89 -5.63 9.05
CA GLU A 69 -14.87 -4.78 9.71
C GLU A 69 -15.84 -4.17 8.71
N LYS A 70 -17.04 -3.84 9.18
CA LYS A 70 -18.02 -3.08 8.42
C LYS A 70 -18.01 -1.66 8.98
N THR A 71 -17.68 -0.69 8.14
CA THR A 71 -17.65 0.71 8.56
C THR A 71 -18.90 1.44 8.09
N LYS A 72 -19.19 2.59 8.72
CA LYS A 72 -20.32 3.43 8.32
C LYS A 72 -20.14 4.01 6.91
N GLU A 73 -18.90 4.18 6.47
CA GLU A 73 -18.60 4.73 5.15
C GLU A 73 -18.83 3.71 4.03
N TYR A 74 -18.83 2.43 4.38
CA TYR A 74 -18.96 1.37 3.38
C TYR A 74 -20.15 0.49 3.72
N THR A 75 -20.89 0.13 2.67
CA THR A 75 -21.97 -0.85 2.81
C THR A 75 -21.42 -2.27 2.84
N THR A 76 -20.16 -2.45 2.44
CA THR A 76 -19.49 -3.74 2.40
C THR A 76 -18.40 -3.82 3.45
N LYS A 77 -18.04 -5.06 3.79
CA LYS A 77 -16.95 -5.32 4.74
C LYS A 77 -15.61 -4.91 4.14
N VAL A 78 -14.74 -4.36 4.98
CA VAL A 78 -13.39 -3.97 4.58
C VAL A 78 -12.36 -4.70 5.42
N SER A 79 -11.22 -5.03 4.82
CA SER A 79 -10.12 -5.68 5.51
C SER A 79 -9.30 -4.62 6.25
N ILE A 80 -9.01 -4.88 7.52
CA ILE A 80 -8.15 -4.02 8.32
C ILE A 80 -6.75 -4.62 8.31
N TYR A 81 -5.83 -3.88 7.73
CA TYR A 81 -4.43 -4.30 7.58
C TYR A 81 -3.57 -3.74 8.68
N LYS A 82 -2.54 -4.49 9.06
CA LYS A 82 -1.50 -4.02 9.96
C LYS A 82 -0.16 -4.60 9.51
N LEU A 83 0.93 -4.06 10.05
CA LEU A 83 2.26 -4.59 9.76
C LEU A 83 2.40 -5.99 10.34
N ALA A 84 3.02 -6.85 9.55
CA ALA A 84 3.27 -8.23 9.97
C ALA A 84 4.30 -8.29 11.11
#